data_b52a77d097c2d434dacac42332dfde04
#
_entry.id   b52a77d097c2d434dacac42332dfde04
#
_cell.length_a   1.000
_cell.length_b   1.000
_cell.length_c   1.000
_cell.angle_alpha   90.00
_cell.angle_beta   90.00
_cell.angle_gamma   90.00
#
_symmetry.space_group_name_H-M   'P 1'
#
loop_
_entity.id
_entity.type
_entity.pdbx_description
1 polymer ?
#
loop_
_entity_poly.entity_id
_entity_poly.type
_entity_poly.pdbx_seq_one_letter_code
_entity_poly.pdbx_strand_id
1 'polypeptide(L)'
;MKSFKIILGACMFLFGLYSCDKAIQNFGDVEFMGADDAIVKINMASIYPDDRYMYVKFDGQRVTPLIRGREPFPGGGYNTRGDSRPDFLKWKSGSVNVQVGLPYKIDSGLDSIILYESTVKFEAGKRYTLHVTDTAKNTKMVLNEEDLTRPDSTQARYRFTNLMPNVEAIDLYYGAAATTAEPTQDSLVAKSVKYLETSPYFELNRITTRTWKIRKAGAPITNASVLASYSNAGAILDRRSYTVYALGYDGFTSTIMKPYVSFFLIR
;
A
#
# COMPACT_ATOMS: atom_id res chain seq x y z
N MET A 1 57.89 15.03 42.80
CA MET A 1 56.85 15.69 41.97
C MET A 1 56.86 15.29 40.46
N LYS A 2 57.98 14.92 39.85
CA LYS A 2 58.02 14.53 38.43
C LYS A 2 57.35 13.19 38.15
N SER A 3 57.51 12.18 39.03
CA SER A 3 56.95 10.84 38.87
C SER A 3 55.39 10.82 38.97
N PHE A 4 54.80 11.67 39.78
CA PHE A 4 53.35 11.76 39.95
C PHE A 4 52.66 12.31 38.66
N LYS A 5 53.26 13.23 37.96
CA LYS A 5 52.74 13.77 36.70
C LYS A 5 52.75 12.74 35.56
N ILE A 6 53.74 11.82 35.54
CA ILE A 6 53.83 10.79 34.53
C ILE A 6 52.78 9.70 34.76
N ILE A 7 52.47 9.35 36.03
CA ILE A 7 51.44 8.37 36.37
C ILE A 7 50.05 8.94 36.04
N LEU A 8 49.80 10.19 36.31
CA LEU A 8 48.51 10.84 35.98
C LEU A 8 48.27 10.92 34.47
N GLY A 9 49.34 11.18 33.68
CA GLY A 9 49.27 11.19 32.22
C GLY A 9 49.00 9.81 31.63
N ALA A 10 49.61 8.76 32.19
CA ALA A 10 49.40 7.37 31.76
C ALA A 10 47.99 6.89 32.09
N CYS A 11 47.43 7.24 33.24
CA CYS A 11 46.04 6.90 33.58
C CYS A 11 45.02 7.61 32.66
N MET A 12 45.23 8.91 32.31
CA MET A 12 44.39 9.59 31.32
C MET A 12 44.40 8.97 29.96
N PHE A 13 45.55 8.42 29.53
CA PHE A 13 45.66 7.75 28.22
C PHE A 13 44.97 6.38 28.19
N LEU A 14 44.92 5.66 29.30
CA LEU A 14 44.26 4.38 29.44
C LEU A 14 42.71 4.51 29.44
N PHE A 15 42.18 5.60 29.97
CA PHE A 15 40.74 5.88 29.92
C PHE A 15 40.26 6.32 28.54
N GLY A 16 41.13 6.87 27.70
CA GLY A 16 40.78 7.29 26.35
C GLY A 16 40.59 6.11 25.37
N LEU A 17 41.04 4.90 25.70
CA LEU A 17 40.94 3.71 24.84
C LEU A 17 39.62 2.92 25.06
N TYR A 18 38.83 3.25 26.07
CA TYR A 18 37.52 2.65 26.32
C TYR A 18 36.36 3.40 25.67
N SER A 19 36.63 4.48 24.94
CA SER A 19 35.60 5.21 24.24
C SER A 19 35.53 4.74 22.79
N CYS A 20 34.64 3.86 22.53
CA CYS A 20 33.96 3.49 21.28
C CYS A 20 33.86 1.98 21.12
N ASP A 21 33.20 1.29 22.05
CA ASP A 21 32.29 0.26 21.61
C ASP A 21 31.15 1.02 20.90
N LYS A 22 31.33 1.25 19.60
CA LYS A 22 30.18 1.49 18.75
C LYS A 22 29.31 0.28 19.01
N ALA A 23 28.18 0.50 19.68
CA ALA A 23 27.12 -0.49 19.68
C ALA A 23 26.91 -0.81 18.21
N ILE A 24 27.45 -1.94 17.76
CA ILE A 24 27.12 -2.49 16.46
C ILE A 24 25.63 -2.75 16.60
N GLN A 25 24.82 -1.84 16.04
CA GLN A 25 23.41 -2.10 15.92
C GLN A 25 23.35 -3.39 15.12
N ASN A 26 23.02 -4.47 15.82
CA ASN A 26 22.78 -5.75 15.17
C ASN A 26 21.46 -5.59 14.41
N PHE A 27 21.56 -5.22 13.15
CA PHE A 27 20.41 -5.09 12.25
C PHE A 27 19.77 -6.45 11.91
N GLY A 28 20.20 -7.50 12.57
CA GLY A 28 19.86 -8.86 12.23
C GLY A 28 20.63 -9.35 10.99
N ASP A 29 20.47 -10.60 10.68
CA ASP A 29 21.03 -11.17 9.46
C ASP A 29 20.32 -10.61 8.24
N VAL A 30 21.07 -10.20 7.21
CA VAL A 30 20.51 -9.78 5.94
C VAL A 30 19.90 -11.03 5.28
N GLU A 31 18.59 -11.14 5.31
CA GLU A 31 17.89 -12.20 4.62
C GLU A 31 17.74 -11.86 3.13
N PHE A 32 18.43 -12.60 2.28
CA PHE A 32 18.25 -12.52 0.83
C PHE A 32 16.95 -13.26 0.43
N MET A 33 16.33 -12.82 -0.68
CA MET A 33 15.27 -13.60 -1.31
C MET A 33 15.83 -14.94 -1.79
N GLY A 34 15.24 -16.02 -1.28
CA GLY A 34 15.50 -17.37 -1.77
C GLY A 34 14.78 -17.65 -3.08
N ALA A 35 15.17 -18.71 -3.77
CA ALA A 35 14.48 -19.16 -4.98
C ALA A 35 13.00 -19.55 -4.73
N ASP A 36 12.69 -19.92 -3.50
CA ASP A 36 11.36 -20.38 -3.08
C ASP A 36 10.49 -19.28 -2.44
N ASP A 37 10.95 -18.04 -2.48
CA ASP A 37 10.21 -16.93 -1.86
C ASP A 37 9.30 -16.24 -2.86
N ALA A 38 8.17 -15.78 -2.37
CA ALA A 38 7.30 -14.79 -2.99
C ALA A 38 7.38 -13.46 -2.23
N ILE A 39 6.99 -12.37 -2.85
CA ILE A 39 6.91 -11.07 -2.22
C ILE A 39 5.49 -10.53 -2.25
N VAL A 40 5.03 -10.01 -1.11
CA VAL A 40 3.62 -9.66 -0.91
C VAL A 40 3.50 -8.26 -0.34
N LYS A 41 2.59 -7.47 -0.90
CA LYS A 41 2.10 -6.21 -0.32
C LYS A 41 0.66 -6.42 0.15
N ILE A 42 0.35 -5.92 1.34
CA ILE A 42 -0.99 -5.93 1.89
C ILE A 42 -1.59 -4.55 1.74
N ASN A 43 -2.70 -4.42 1.04
CA ASN A 43 -3.45 -3.17 0.92
C ASN A 43 -4.71 -3.24 1.76
N MET A 44 -4.69 -2.60 2.91
CA MET A 44 -5.85 -2.50 3.80
C MET A 44 -6.80 -1.42 3.29
N ALA A 45 -7.74 -1.79 2.42
CA ALA A 45 -8.80 -0.93 1.90
C ALA A 45 -10.11 -1.06 2.68
N SER A 46 -10.15 -1.89 3.70
CA SER A 46 -11.29 -2.02 4.63
C SER A 46 -11.39 -0.78 5.52
N ILE A 47 -12.50 -0.04 5.43
CA ILE A 47 -12.68 1.23 6.13
C ILE A 47 -13.85 1.15 7.09
N TYR A 48 -13.57 1.35 8.38
CA TYR A 48 -14.56 1.39 9.43
C TYR A 48 -14.86 2.82 9.87
N PRO A 49 -16.12 3.13 10.24
CA PRO A 49 -16.50 4.48 10.69
C PRO A 49 -15.72 4.96 11.91
N ASP A 50 -15.35 4.06 12.80
CA ASP A 50 -14.58 4.30 14.01
C ASP A 50 -13.05 4.21 13.80
N ASP A 51 -12.61 4.12 12.54
CA ASP A 51 -11.19 4.07 12.16
C ASP A 51 -10.37 3.02 12.93
N ARG A 52 -10.97 1.85 13.17
CA ARG A 52 -10.38 0.79 13.98
C ARG A 52 -9.16 0.14 13.34
N TYR A 53 -8.33 -0.41 14.20
CA TYR A 53 -7.16 -1.19 13.82
C TYR A 53 -7.52 -2.63 13.47
N MET A 54 -6.77 -3.17 12.52
CA MET A 54 -6.84 -4.55 12.04
C MET A 54 -5.42 -5.10 11.91
N TYR A 55 -5.30 -6.41 11.77
CA TYR A 55 -4.03 -7.07 11.44
C TYR A 55 -4.26 -8.21 10.44
N VAL A 56 -3.16 -8.66 9.84
CA VAL A 56 -3.16 -9.81 8.93
C VAL A 56 -2.18 -10.85 9.46
N LYS A 57 -2.58 -12.12 9.37
CA LYS A 57 -1.74 -13.28 9.64
C LYS A 57 -1.60 -14.13 8.39
N PHE A 58 -0.43 -14.74 8.24
CA PHE A 58 -0.14 -15.80 7.30
C PHE A 58 0.25 -17.04 8.11
N ASP A 59 -0.44 -18.17 7.87
CA ASP A 59 -0.24 -19.44 8.58
C ASP A 59 -0.20 -19.29 10.12
N GLY A 60 -1.10 -18.45 10.64
CA GLY A 60 -1.19 -18.15 12.06
C GLY A 60 -0.18 -17.13 12.59
N GLN A 61 0.86 -16.80 11.83
CA GLN A 61 1.85 -15.78 12.20
C GLN A 61 1.37 -14.38 11.79
N ARG A 62 1.35 -13.42 12.72
CA ARG A 62 1.02 -12.03 12.45
C ARG A 62 2.12 -11.38 11.61
N VAL A 63 1.77 -10.90 10.41
CA VAL A 63 2.70 -10.31 9.43
C VAL A 63 2.59 -8.79 9.32
N THR A 64 1.57 -8.19 9.93
CA THR A 64 1.42 -6.73 9.99
C THR A 64 1.44 -6.22 11.43
N PRO A 65 1.88 -4.98 11.68
CA PRO A 65 1.46 -4.27 12.89
C PRO A 65 -0.05 -4.08 12.89
N LEU A 66 -0.58 -3.36 13.87
CA LEU A 66 -1.94 -2.84 13.82
C LEU A 66 -2.00 -1.74 12.74
N ILE A 67 -2.78 -1.99 11.69
CA ILE A 67 -2.98 -1.08 10.56
C ILE A 67 -4.46 -0.71 10.42
N ARG A 68 -4.72 0.43 9.83
CA ARG A 68 -6.08 0.95 9.61
C ARG A 68 -6.42 0.99 8.13
N GLY A 69 -7.66 1.33 7.83
CA GLY A 69 -8.06 1.59 6.45
C GLY A 69 -7.19 2.63 5.78
N ARG A 70 -6.90 2.49 4.47
CA ARG A 70 -5.99 3.30 3.66
C ARG A 70 -4.51 3.20 4.06
N GLU A 71 -4.11 2.12 4.71
CA GLU A 71 -2.75 1.89 5.16
C GLU A 71 -2.16 0.65 4.48
N PRO A 72 -1.55 0.79 3.28
CA PRO A 72 -0.80 -0.29 2.66
C PRO A 72 0.41 -0.68 3.51
N PHE A 73 0.71 -1.97 3.58
CA PHE A 73 1.82 -2.50 4.37
C PHE A 73 2.60 -3.59 3.58
N PRO A 74 3.92 -3.65 3.70
CA PRO A 74 4.81 -2.65 4.32
C PRO A 74 4.93 -1.40 3.46
N GLY A 75 5.40 -0.31 4.06
CA GLY A 75 5.45 1.00 3.44
C GLY A 75 4.04 1.58 3.28
N GLY A 76 3.83 2.36 2.26
CA GLY A 76 2.55 3.03 2.01
C GLY A 76 2.31 3.22 0.52
N GLY A 77 1.73 4.35 0.18
CA GLY A 77 1.41 4.75 -1.17
C GLY A 77 1.05 6.23 -1.22
N TYR A 78 0.51 6.64 -2.35
CA TYR A 78 0.07 8.01 -2.59
C TYR A 78 -1.42 8.15 -2.29
N ASN A 79 -1.81 9.21 -1.60
CA ASN A 79 -3.13 9.41 -1.04
C ASN A 79 -3.54 8.28 -0.06
N THR A 80 -2.57 7.75 0.67
CA THR A 80 -2.73 6.71 1.68
C THR A 80 -2.26 7.23 3.04
N ARG A 81 -2.35 6.39 4.05
CA ARG A 81 -1.58 6.52 5.28
C ARG A 81 -0.25 5.80 5.09
N GLY A 82 0.76 6.22 5.83
CA GLY A 82 2.12 5.72 5.67
C GLY A 82 2.92 6.49 4.61
N ASP A 83 4.12 6.04 4.36
CA ASP A 83 5.03 6.65 3.38
C ASP A 83 4.82 6.08 1.96
N SER A 84 5.53 6.65 0.97
CA SER A 84 5.39 6.25 -0.43
C SER A 84 6.40 5.17 -0.88
N ARG A 85 7.05 4.48 0.06
CA ARG A 85 8.07 3.48 -0.28
C ARG A 85 7.48 2.22 -0.88
N PRO A 86 8.14 1.61 -1.89
CA PRO A 86 7.69 0.38 -2.54
C PRO A 86 8.15 -0.87 -1.77
N ASP A 87 7.90 -0.92 -0.47
CA ASP A 87 8.32 -2.04 0.36
C ASP A 87 7.34 -3.22 0.21
N PHE A 88 7.86 -4.43 0.42
CA PHE A 88 7.11 -5.68 0.34
C PHE A 88 7.57 -6.64 1.42
N LEU A 89 6.67 -7.52 1.86
CA LEU A 89 6.99 -8.65 2.71
C LEU A 89 7.58 -9.79 1.86
N LYS A 90 8.56 -10.48 2.41
CA LYS A 90 9.00 -11.78 1.92
C LYS A 90 8.16 -12.87 2.61
N TRP A 91 7.70 -13.85 1.85
CA TRP A 91 7.02 -15.02 2.37
C TRP A 91 7.34 -16.25 1.53
N LYS A 92 7.32 -17.44 2.13
CA LYS A 92 7.54 -18.68 1.40
C LYS A 92 6.42 -18.93 0.40
N SER A 93 6.77 -19.41 -0.78
CA SER A 93 5.79 -19.87 -1.77
C SER A 93 5.05 -21.12 -1.28
N GLY A 94 3.89 -21.36 -1.86
CA GLY A 94 3.01 -22.46 -1.48
C GLY A 94 1.60 -22.00 -1.15
N SER A 95 0.83 -22.89 -0.57
CA SER A 95 -0.50 -22.59 -0.04
C SER A 95 -0.36 -21.92 1.32
N VAL A 96 -0.93 -20.75 1.48
CA VAL A 96 -0.82 -19.91 2.69
C VAL A 96 -2.22 -19.61 3.21
N ASN A 97 -2.47 -19.91 4.47
CA ASN A 97 -3.69 -19.49 5.15
C ASN A 97 -3.57 -18.01 5.54
N VAL A 98 -4.46 -17.20 4.97
CA VAL A 98 -4.52 -15.74 5.24
C VAL A 98 -5.70 -15.45 6.14
N GLN A 99 -5.44 -14.83 7.27
CA GLN A 99 -6.46 -14.36 8.21
C GLN A 99 -6.39 -12.84 8.37
N VAL A 100 -7.55 -12.18 8.36
CA VAL A 100 -7.70 -10.77 8.72
C VAL A 100 -8.50 -10.70 10.01
N GLY A 101 -7.99 -10.00 11.01
CA GLY A 101 -8.63 -9.96 12.32
C GLY A 101 -8.61 -8.61 13.01
N LEU A 102 -9.43 -8.52 14.03
CA LEU A 102 -9.46 -7.39 14.97
C LEU A 102 -8.68 -7.78 16.24
N PRO A 103 -7.85 -6.89 16.77
CA PRO A 103 -7.20 -7.13 18.06
C PRO A 103 -8.21 -6.95 19.20
N TYR A 104 -7.86 -7.43 20.40
CA TYR A 104 -8.53 -6.97 21.61
C TYR A 104 -8.35 -5.46 21.79
N LYS A 105 -9.19 -4.85 22.64
CA LYS A 105 -9.14 -3.42 22.94
C LYS A 105 -7.73 -2.97 23.37
N ILE A 106 -7.03 -3.83 24.10
CA ILE A 106 -5.60 -3.70 24.39
C ILE A 106 -4.92 -4.79 23.57
N ASP A 107 -4.00 -4.41 22.68
CA ASP A 107 -3.29 -5.36 21.84
C ASP A 107 -2.39 -6.26 22.69
N SER A 108 -2.92 -7.44 23.00
CA SER A 108 -2.20 -8.49 23.75
C SER A 108 -1.55 -9.53 22.83
N GLY A 109 -1.58 -9.32 21.52
CA GLY A 109 -1.18 -10.31 20.51
C GLY A 109 -2.21 -11.41 20.27
N LEU A 110 -3.33 -11.42 21.03
CA LEU A 110 -4.44 -12.35 20.84
C LEU A 110 -5.48 -11.77 19.89
N ASP A 111 -6.20 -12.66 19.19
CA ASP A 111 -7.29 -12.27 18.28
C ASP A 111 -8.55 -12.00 19.08
N SER A 112 -9.26 -10.93 18.72
CA SER A 112 -10.61 -10.68 19.21
C SER A 112 -11.66 -11.33 18.29
N ILE A 113 -11.59 -11.02 17.01
CA ILE A 113 -12.52 -11.52 16.00
C ILE A 113 -11.75 -11.74 14.71
N ILE A 114 -11.91 -12.91 14.10
CA ILE A 114 -11.47 -13.14 12.71
C ILE A 114 -12.57 -12.65 11.79
N LEU A 115 -12.22 -11.70 10.92
CA LEU A 115 -13.13 -11.07 9.94
C LEU A 115 -13.18 -11.85 8.64
N TYR A 116 -12.05 -12.41 8.25
CA TYR A 116 -11.87 -13.14 7.00
C TYR A 116 -10.78 -14.17 7.14
N GLU A 117 -11.00 -15.32 6.50
CA GLU A 117 -10.01 -16.38 6.42
C GLU A 117 -10.12 -17.09 5.06
N SER A 118 -8.99 -17.32 4.42
CA SER A 118 -8.94 -18.05 3.15
C SER A 118 -7.53 -18.56 2.88
N THR A 119 -7.42 -19.62 2.10
CA THR A 119 -6.15 -20.12 1.59
C THR A 119 -5.88 -19.52 0.22
N VAL A 120 -4.69 -18.93 0.06
CA VAL A 120 -4.17 -18.43 -1.21
C VAL A 120 -2.92 -19.19 -1.61
N LYS A 121 -2.57 -19.15 -2.89
CA LYS A 121 -1.34 -19.75 -3.40
C LYS A 121 -0.37 -18.64 -3.81
N PHE A 122 0.82 -18.65 -3.23
CA PHE A 122 1.95 -17.84 -3.69
C PHE A 122 2.90 -18.72 -4.50
N GLU A 123 3.32 -18.23 -5.65
CA GLU A 123 4.31 -18.90 -6.50
C GLU A 123 5.69 -18.28 -6.28
N ALA A 124 6.71 -19.12 -6.34
CA ALA A 124 8.10 -18.68 -6.15
C ALA A 124 8.52 -17.63 -7.19
N GLY A 125 9.24 -16.62 -6.74
CA GLY A 125 9.72 -15.52 -7.58
C GLY A 125 8.65 -14.52 -8.02
N LYS A 126 7.39 -14.71 -7.63
CA LYS A 126 6.28 -13.83 -7.99
C LYS A 126 6.07 -12.72 -6.96
N ARG A 127 5.44 -11.65 -7.42
CA ARG A 127 5.03 -10.52 -6.58
C ARG A 127 3.52 -10.43 -6.54
N TYR A 128 2.98 -10.20 -5.35
CA TYR A 128 1.55 -10.15 -5.11
C TYR A 128 1.16 -8.88 -4.36
N THR A 129 -0.06 -8.41 -4.64
CA THR A 129 -0.78 -7.49 -3.77
C THR A 129 -2.04 -8.15 -3.26
N LEU A 130 -2.18 -8.21 -1.95
CA LEU A 130 -3.34 -8.71 -1.25
C LEU A 130 -4.19 -7.52 -0.82
N HIS A 131 -5.33 -7.32 -1.47
CA HIS A 131 -6.28 -6.25 -1.15
C HIS A 131 -7.34 -6.77 -0.19
N VAL A 132 -7.50 -6.10 0.95
CA VAL A 132 -8.59 -6.37 1.91
C VAL A 132 -9.58 -5.23 1.86
N THR A 133 -10.85 -5.51 1.66
CA THR A 133 -11.90 -4.49 1.54
C THR A 133 -13.18 -4.91 2.24
N ASP A 134 -14.17 -3.99 2.31
CA ASP A 134 -15.42 -4.12 3.04
C ASP A 134 -15.20 -4.32 4.55
N THR A 135 -16.26 -4.59 5.32
CA THR A 135 -16.20 -4.55 6.78
C THR A 135 -16.96 -5.70 7.42
N ALA A 136 -16.58 -6.06 8.64
CA ALA A 136 -17.20 -7.08 9.47
C ALA A 136 -17.39 -8.42 8.71
N LYS A 137 -18.56 -9.00 8.74
CA LYS A 137 -18.88 -10.26 8.02
C LYS A 137 -18.82 -10.15 6.49
N ASN A 138 -18.80 -8.93 5.95
CA ASN A 138 -18.71 -8.69 4.51
C ASN A 138 -17.26 -8.53 4.04
N THR A 139 -16.26 -8.58 4.94
CA THR A 139 -14.84 -8.47 4.56
C THR A 139 -14.53 -9.41 3.40
N LYS A 140 -13.89 -8.86 2.38
CA LYS A 140 -13.45 -9.55 1.16
C LYS A 140 -11.97 -9.35 0.94
N MET A 141 -11.41 -10.24 0.13
CA MET A 141 -10.00 -10.18 -0.23
C MET A 141 -9.84 -10.48 -1.72
N VAL A 142 -8.92 -9.75 -2.35
CA VAL A 142 -8.49 -9.99 -3.74
C VAL A 142 -6.98 -10.14 -3.74
N LEU A 143 -6.49 -11.21 -4.35
CA LEU A 143 -5.07 -11.43 -4.58
C LEU A 143 -4.75 -11.09 -6.04
N ASN A 144 -3.89 -10.12 -6.23
CA ASN A 144 -3.40 -9.74 -7.54
C ASN A 144 -1.93 -10.15 -7.70
N GLU A 145 -1.61 -10.92 -8.73
CA GLU A 145 -0.23 -11.09 -9.17
C GLU A 145 0.21 -9.81 -9.89
N GLU A 146 1.39 -9.30 -9.54
CA GLU A 146 1.96 -8.08 -10.10
C GLU A 146 2.92 -8.40 -11.24
N ASP A 147 2.62 -7.86 -12.42
CA ASP A 147 3.52 -7.96 -13.56
C ASP A 147 4.67 -6.95 -13.42
N LEU A 148 5.89 -7.47 -13.42
CA LEU A 148 7.13 -6.70 -13.25
C LEU A 148 7.73 -6.24 -14.58
N THR A 149 7.04 -6.42 -15.71
CA THR A 149 7.47 -5.90 -17.02
C THR A 149 7.69 -4.40 -16.93
N ARG A 150 8.84 -3.95 -17.40
CA ARG A 150 9.15 -2.52 -17.43
C ARG A 150 8.44 -1.86 -18.59
N PRO A 151 7.76 -0.73 -18.36
CA PRO A 151 7.27 0.10 -19.44
C PRO A 151 8.42 0.79 -20.18
N ASP A 152 8.11 1.39 -21.31
CA ASP A 152 9.05 2.19 -22.09
C ASP A 152 9.64 3.36 -21.30
N SER A 153 10.72 3.95 -21.82
CA SER A 153 11.54 4.92 -21.10
C SER A 153 10.82 6.20 -20.72
N THR A 154 9.74 6.52 -21.42
CA THR A 154 8.96 7.76 -21.23
C THR A 154 7.59 7.51 -20.62
N GLN A 155 7.28 6.25 -20.26
CA GLN A 155 5.98 5.84 -19.80
C GLN A 155 6.04 5.25 -18.38
N ALA A 156 4.91 5.35 -17.68
CA ALA A 156 4.62 4.61 -16.48
C ALA A 156 3.43 3.67 -16.73
N ARG A 157 3.47 2.48 -16.13
CA ARG A 157 2.50 1.43 -16.31
C ARG A 157 1.58 1.35 -15.12
N TYR A 158 0.31 1.18 -15.36
CA TYR A 158 -0.73 1.18 -14.33
C TYR A 158 -1.70 0.04 -14.52
N ARG A 159 -2.35 -0.36 -13.44
CA ARG A 159 -3.62 -1.07 -13.45
C ARG A 159 -4.52 -0.51 -12.35
N PHE A 160 -5.81 -0.74 -12.46
CA PHE A 160 -6.80 -0.19 -11.55
C PHE A 160 -7.64 -1.30 -10.91
N THR A 161 -7.80 -1.25 -9.59
CA THR A 161 -8.63 -2.19 -8.81
C THR A 161 -9.78 -1.43 -8.15
N ASN A 162 -11.01 -1.88 -8.33
CA ASN A 162 -12.16 -1.32 -7.64
C ASN A 162 -12.40 -2.06 -6.31
N LEU A 163 -12.16 -1.34 -5.20
CA LEU A 163 -12.35 -1.85 -3.83
C LEU A 163 -13.47 -1.09 -3.09
N MET A 164 -14.39 -0.42 -3.80
CA MET A 164 -15.53 0.28 -3.22
C MET A 164 -16.75 -0.64 -3.11
N PRO A 165 -17.16 -1.09 -1.91
CA PRO A 165 -18.17 -2.15 -1.76
C PRO A 165 -19.57 -1.76 -2.23
N ASN A 166 -19.91 -0.46 -2.20
CA ASN A 166 -21.24 0.03 -2.56
C ASN A 166 -21.31 0.70 -3.94
N VAL A 167 -20.32 0.44 -4.80
CA VAL A 167 -20.30 0.91 -6.19
C VAL A 167 -20.08 -0.28 -7.11
N GLU A 168 -21.08 -0.62 -7.91
CA GLU A 168 -21.07 -1.80 -8.77
C GLU A 168 -19.88 -1.82 -9.73
N ALA A 169 -19.64 -0.71 -10.44
CA ALA A 169 -18.53 -0.56 -11.35
C ALA A 169 -18.03 0.90 -11.42
N ILE A 170 -16.75 1.07 -11.65
CA ILE A 170 -16.05 2.36 -11.68
C ILE A 170 -15.33 2.52 -13.02
N ASP A 171 -15.42 3.74 -13.55
CA ASP A 171 -14.57 4.25 -14.62
C ASP A 171 -13.43 5.09 -14.01
N LEU A 172 -12.19 4.75 -14.37
CA LEU A 172 -11.01 5.54 -14.01
C LEU A 172 -10.63 6.47 -15.14
N TYR A 173 -10.46 7.73 -14.81
CA TYR A 173 -10.01 8.78 -15.73
C TYR A 173 -8.69 9.38 -15.29
N TYR A 174 -7.93 9.83 -16.29
CA TYR A 174 -6.72 10.60 -16.09
C TYR A 174 -6.83 11.90 -16.89
N GLY A 175 -6.88 13.03 -16.22
CA GLY A 175 -7.23 14.29 -16.83
C GLY A 175 -6.60 15.51 -16.19
N ALA A 176 -7.01 16.70 -16.60
CA ALA A 176 -6.57 17.95 -16.01
C ALA A 176 -6.95 18.00 -14.52
N ALA A 177 -6.19 18.77 -13.73
CA ALA A 177 -6.57 19.07 -12.34
C ALA A 177 -7.99 19.61 -12.31
N ALA A 178 -8.75 19.25 -11.25
CA ALA A 178 -10.09 19.76 -11.06
C ALA A 178 -10.03 21.29 -10.96
N THR A 179 -10.60 21.96 -11.93
CA THR A 179 -10.79 23.41 -11.95
C THR A 179 -12.29 23.70 -11.92
N THR A 180 -12.68 24.95 -11.89
CA THR A 180 -14.09 25.36 -12.03
C THR A 180 -14.67 25.08 -13.42
N ALA A 181 -13.82 24.84 -14.42
CA ALA A 181 -14.23 24.43 -15.76
C ALA A 181 -14.54 22.93 -15.82
N GLU A 182 -15.53 22.53 -16.60
CA GLU A 182 -15.83 21.12 -16.85
C GLU A 182 -14.66 20.39 -17.50
N PRO A 183 -14.36 19.14 -17.10
CA PRO A 183 -13.16 18.43 -17.51
C PRO A 183 -13.29 17.81 -18.90
N THR A 184 -13.30 18.61 -19.94
CA THR A 184 -13.40 18.15 -21.34
C THR A 184 -12.23 17.30 -21.81
N GLN A 185 -11.13 17.26 -21.04
CA GLN A 185 -9.88 16.53 -21.39
C GLN A 185 -9.62 15.31 -20.52
N ASP A 186 -10.61 14.82 -19.78
CA ASP A 186 -10.47 13.58 -19.03
C ASP A 186 -10.43 12.39 -20.00
N SER A 187 -9.34 11.63 -19.96
CA SER A 187 -9.17 10.39 -20.74
C SER A 187 -9.63 9.20 -19.91
N LEU A 188 -10.53 8.39 -20.44
CA LEU A 188 -10.93 7.12 -19.83
C LEU A 188 -9.78 6.12 -19.99
N VAL A 189 -9.22 5.63 -18.87
CA VAL A 189 -8.05 4.74 -18.87
C VAL A 189 -8.37 3.33 -18.36
N ALA A 190 -9.41 3.17 -17.54
CA ALA A 190 -9.98 1.87 -17.22
C ALA A 190 -11.50 1.99 -17.16
N LYS A 191 -12.21 1.11 -17.88
CA LYS A 191 -13.66 1.19 -18.09
C LYS A 191 -14.39 0.08 -17.33
N SER A 192 -15.47 0.45 -16.66
CA SER A 192 -16.45 -0.46 -16.04
C SER A 192 -15.82 -1.55 -15.18
N VAL A 193 -14.83 -1.19 -14.36
CA VAL A 193 -14.17 -2.13 -13.45
C VAL A 193 -15.11 -2.40 -12.29
N LYS A 194 -15.62 -3.63 -12.22
CA LYS A 194 -16.58 -4.04 -11.18
C LYS A 194 -15.90 -4.16 -9.81
N TYR A 195 -16.72 -4.15 -8.77
CA TYR A 195 -16.24 -4.40 -7.41
C TYR A 195 -15.46 -5.70 -7.33
N LEU A 196 -14.28 -5.68 -6.71
CA LEU A 196 -13.28 -6.75 -6.61
C LEU A 196 -12.55 -7.10 -7.92
N GLU A 197 -12.83 -6.44 -9.02
CA GLU A 197 -12.11 -6.64 -10.27
C GLU A 197 -10.93 -5.69 -10.41
N THR A 198 -9.96 -6.13 -11.20
CA THR A 198 -8.77 -5.38 -11.59
C THR A 198 -8.72 -5.24 -13.10
N SER A 199 -8.46 -4.04 -13.59
CA SER A 199 -8.34 -3.76 -15.03
C SER A 199 -7.10 -4.45 -15.63
N PRO A 200 -7.06 -4.65 -16.95
CA PRO A 200 -5.79 -4.83 -17.65
C PRO A 200 -4.82 -3.69 -17.36
N TYR A 201 -3.53 -3.96 -17.60
CA TYR A 201 -2.52 -2.89 -17.53
C TYR A 201 -2.68 -1.90 -18.68
N PHE A 202 -2.40 -0.64 -18.39
CA PHE A 202 -2.32 0.45 -19.36
C PHE A 202 -1.09 1.32 -19.08
N GLU A 203 -0.61 2.02 -20.11
CA GLU A 203 0.57 2.87 -20.01
C GLU A 203 0.21 4.32 -20.28
N LEU A 204 0.83 5.23 -19.55
CA LEU A 204 0.64 6.66 -19.69
C LEU A 204 1.99 7.37 -19.75
N ASN A 205 2.10 8.34 -20.65
CA ASN A 205 3.22 9.26 -20.65
C ASN A 205 3.21 10.12 -19.38
N ARG A 206 4.39 10.46 -18.92
CA ARG A 206 4.55 11.36 -17.78
C ARG A 206 3.96 12.73 -18.12
N ILE A 207 2.89 13.10 -17.44
CA ILE A 207 2.30 14.43 -17.51
C ILE A 207 2.10 14.93 -16.08
N THR A 208 2.83 15.95 -15.69
CA THR A 208 2.97 16.41 -14.30
C THR A 208 1.75 17.15 -13.74
N THR A 209 0.78 17.52 -14.57
CA THR A 209 -0.37 18.32 -14.16
C THR A 209 -1.69 17.57 -14.17
N ARG A 210 -1.64 16.24 -14.25
CA ARG A 210 -2.85 15.42 -14.36
C ARG A 210 -3.31 14.85 -13.03
N THR A 211 -4.61 14.59 -13.01
CA THR A 211 -5.36 14.14 -11.84
C THR A 211 -6.03 12.81 -12.15
N TRP A 212 -5.91 11.87 -11.23
CA TRP A 212 -6.74 10.68 -11.20
C TRP A 212 -8.15 11.05 -10.76
N LYS A 213 -9.15 10.57 -11.48
CA LYS A 213 -10.57 10.75 -11.12
C LYS A 213 -11.32 9.45 -11.28
N ILE A 214 -12.20 9.15 -10.34
CA ILE A 214 -13.09 7.99 -10.41
C ILE A 214 -14.54 8.47 -10.51
N ARG A 215 -15.30 7.77 -11.36
CA ARG A 215 -16.74 7.96 -11.54
C ARG A 215 -17.46 6.62 -11.54
N LYS A 216 -18.76 6.60 -11.24
CA LYS A 216 -19.57 5.40 -11.54
C LYS A 216 -19.49 5.10 -13.04
N ALA A 217 -19.45 3.83 -13.38
CA ALA A 217 -19.34 3.41 -14.79
C ALA A 217 -20.51 4.02 -15.62
N GLY A 218 -20.14 4.63 -16.74
CA GLY A 218 -21.09 5.28 -17.65
C GLY A 218 -21.65 6.62 -17.17
N ALA A 219 -21.19 7.16 -16.04
CA ALA A 219 -21.59 8.49 -15.59
C ALA A 219 -21.07 9.58 -16.54
N PRO A 220 -21.78 10.71 -16.70
CA PRO A 220 -21.33 11.84 -17.52
C PRO A 220 -19.95 12.35 -17.09
N ILE A 221 -19.15 12.83 -18.06
CA ILE A 221 -17.82 13.40 -17.77
C ILE A 221 -18.00 14.86 -17.31
N THR A 222 -18.47 15.03 -16.09
CA THR A 222 -18.66 16.32 -15.41
C THR A 222 -17.92 16.34 -14.07
N ASN A 223 -17.73 17.52 -13.50
CA ASN A 223 -17.18 17.64 -12.15
C ASN A 223 -18.10 17.05 -11.09
N ALA A 224 -19.42 17.19 -11.28
CA ALA A 224 -20.44 16.68 -10.34
C ALA A 224 -20.46 15.14 -10.23
N SER A 225 -20.02 14.41 -11.26
CA SER A 225 -19.99 12.96 -11.28
C SER A 225 -18.75 12.36 -10.66
N VAL A 226 -17.75 13.18 -10.30
CA VAL A 226 -16.50 12.71 -9.70
C VAL A 226 -16.72 12.25 -8.27
N LEU A 227 -16.55 10.96 -8.01
CA LEU A 227 -16.62 10.39 -6.66
C LEU A 227 -15.39 10.77 -5.82
N ALA A 228 -14.22 10.69 -6.42
CA ALA A 228 -12.97 11.11 -5.80
C ALA A 228 -11.93 11.50 -6.86
N SER A 229 -11.00 12.37 -6.46
CA SER A 229 -9.87 12.77 -7.28
C SER A 229 -8.59 12.89 -6.47
N TYR A 230 -7.46 12.71 -7.15
CA TYR A 230 -6.14 12.92 -6.55
C TYR A 230 -5.15 13.43 -7.59
N SER A 231 -4.62 14.62 -7.34
CA SER A 231 -3.58 15.25 -8.15
C SER A 231 -2.21 14.90 -7.60
N ASN A 232 -1.35 14.34 -8.44
CA ASN A 232 -0.01 13.96 -8.01
C ASN A 232 1.04 14.30 -9.07
N ALA A 233 1.49 15.52 -9.06
CA ALA A 233 2.48 16.01 -9.99
C ALA A 233 3.89 15.40 -9.81
N GLY A 234 4.21 14.91 -8.62
CA GLY A 234 5.58 14.51 -8.27
C GLY A 234 5.82 13.01 -8.20
N ALA A 235 4.77 12.19 -8.12
CA ALA A 235 4.90 10.78 -7.77
C ALA A 235 4.93 9.82 -8.96
N ILE A 236 4.61 10.28 -10.16
CA ILE A 236 4.63 9.47 -11.37
C ILE A 236 6.02 9.55 -11.99
N LEU A 237 6.74 8.45 -11.88
CA LEU A 237 8.08 8.31 -12.45
C LEU A 237 8.02 7.40 -13.67
N ASP A 238 8.79 7.76 -14.71
CA ASP A 238 8.99 6.93 -15.88
C ASP A 238 9.60 5.57 -15.50
N ARG A 239 9.32 4.55 -16.30
CA ARG A 239 9.78 3.17 -16.10
C ARG A 239 9.30 2.52 -14.81
N ARG A 240 8.24 3.02 -14.21
CA ARG A 240 7.64 2.50 -12.98
C ARG A 240 6.29 1.87 -13.24
N SER A 241 5.94 0.91 -12.42
CA SER A 241 4.63 0.26 -12.44
C SER A 241 3.89 0.57 -11.15
N TYR A 242 2.61 0.87 -11.27
CA TYR A 242 1.74 1.27 -10.16
C TYR A 242 0.44 0.47 -10.16
N THR A 243 -0.08 0.19 -8.97
CA THR A 243 -1.46 -0.24 -8.78
C THR A 243 -2.26 0.94 -8.25
N VAL A 244 -3.23 1.41 -9.04
CA VAL A 244 -4.24 2.41 -8.66
C VAL A 244 -5.45 1.68 -8.10
N TYR A 245 -6.09 2.21 -7.08
CA TYR A 245 -7.29 1.59 -6.52
C TYR A 245 -8.25 2.63 -5.97
N ALA A 246 -9.55 2.31 -6.08
CA ALA A 246 -10.62 3.05 -5.45
C ALA A 246 -11.02 2.39 -4.15
N LEU A 247 -11.28 3.14 -3.10
CA LEU A 247 -11.75 2.65 -1.81
C LEU A 247 -12.66 3.67 -1.13
N GLY A 248 -13.30 3.27 -0.03
CA GLY A 248 -14.30 4.08 0.66
C GLY A 248 -15.71 3.75 0.21
N TYR A 249 -16.65 4.59 0.57
CA TYR A 249 -18.07 4.37 0.30
C TYR A 249 -18.67 5.60 -0.37
N ASP A 250 -19.37 5.38 -1.49
CA ASP A 250 -20.17 6.42 -2.14
C ASP A 250 -21.29 6.91 -1.20
N GLY A 251 -21.56 8.21 -1.24
CA GLY A 251 -22.55 8.86 -0.38
C GLY A 251 -22.02 9.30 1.00
N PHE A 252 -20.77 8.96 1.35
CA PHE A 252 -20.14 9.42 2.59
C PHE A 252 -19.23 10.62 2.33
N THR A 253 -19.26 11.60 3.25
CA THR A 253 -18.44 12.82 3.18
C THR A 253 -17.37 12.91 4.26
N SER A 254 -17.44 12.07 5.30
CA SER A 254 -16.43 12.05 6.37
C SER A 254 -15.05 11.70 5.80
N THR A 255 -14.00 12.27 6.36
CA THR A 255 -12.62 12.00 5.94
C THR A 255 -12.19 10.54 6.09
N ILE A 256 -12.91 9.76 6.89
CA ILE A 256 -12.66 8.34 7.07
C ILE A 256 -13.34 7.53 5.97
N MET A 257 -14.65 7.77 5.74
CA MET A 257 -15.50 6.89 4.93
C MET A 257 -15.64 7.30 3.47
N LYS A 258 -15.40 8.58 3.13
CA LYS A 258 -15.60 9.08 1.76
C LYS A 258 -14.81 8.29 0.72
N PRO A 259 -15.18 8.36 -0.56
CA PRO A 259 -14.41 7.78 -1.64
C PRO A 259 -12.99 8.36 -1.74
N TYR A 260 -12.05 7.49 -2.08
CA TYR A 260 -10.67 7.84 -2.39
C TYR A 260 -10.20 7.11 -3.65
N VAL A 261 -9.36 7.75 -4.42
CA VAL A 261 -8.47 7.13 -5.38
C VAL A 261 -7.04 7.22 -4.86
N SER A 262 -6.41 6.10 -4.73
CA SER A 262 -5.06 5.96 -4.16
C SER A 262 -4.21 5.07 -5.05
N PHE A 263 -2.90 5.11 -4.91
CA PHE A 263 -2.02 4.22 -5.64
C PHE A 263 -0.71 3.99 -4.88
N PHE A 264 -0.03 2.92 -5.21
CA PHE A 264 1.31 2.61 -4.70
C PHE A 264 2.20 2.08 -5.81
N LEU A 265 3.48 2.28 -5.61
CA LEU A 265 4.52 1.80 -6.50
C LEU A 265 4.70 0.28 -6.34
N ILE A 266 4.72 -0.42 -7.47
CA ILE A 266 5.00 -1.85 -7.55
C ILE A 266 6.49 -2.08 -7.85
N ARG A 267 7.04 -1.24 -8.75
CA ARG A 267 8.42 -1.38 -9.19
C ARG A 267 9.02 -0.02 -9.57
#